data_fc2d2e77cef2584760b5751469b0b2f0
#
_entry.id   fc2d2e77cef2584760b5751469b0b2f0
#
_cell.length_a   1.000
_cell.length_b   1.000
_cell.length_c   1.000
_cell.angle_alpha   90.00
_cell.angle_beta   90.00
_cell.angle_gamma   90.00
#
_symmetry.space_group_name_H-M   'P 1'
#
loop_
_entity.id
_entity.type
_entity.pdbx_description
1 polymer ?
#
loop_
_entity_poly.entity_id
_entity_poly.type
_entity_poly.pdbx_seq_one_letter_code
_entity_poly.pdbx_strand_id
1 'polypeptide(L)'
;MEKTMDKIIALAKARGFVYPGSEIYGGLANTWDYGNLGVELKNNVKRAWWQKFIQESPYNVGVDCAILMNPQTWIASGHLGSFSDPLMDCKECHERFRADKIIEDYSQENDITLESSVDGWSQEEMKNFIEKHNVPCPSCGKHNFTDIRQFNLMFKTFQGVTEDAKNTVYLRPETAQGIFVNFKNVQRTSRKKIPFGIGQIGKSFRNEITPGNFTFRTREFEQMELEFFCEPGTDLDWFQYWRGFCRDWLLNLGIKEDEMRLRDHSPEELCFYSKGTTDIEFLFPFGWGELWGIADRTDYDLTQHQNLSKEDLTYFDDEKHERYVPYVIEPSLGADRVTLAFLCSAYDEENIGTEEKPDMRTVLHFHPAIAPVKIGVLPLSKKLNEGAEKVFAQLSKYYNCEFDDRGAIGKRYRRQDEIGTPFCVTYDFDSEEDGAVTVRDRDTMKQERIKIEDLKAYFEEKMDF
;
A
#
# COMPACT_ATOMS: atom_id res chain seq x y z
N MET A 1 11.34 -7.23 22.81
CA MET A 1 12.39 -7.79 21.92
C MET A 1 12.48 -6.95 20.66
N GLU A 2 13.62 -6.95 19.96
CA GLU A 2 13.78 -6.15 18.74
C GLU A 2 12.89 -6.71 17.60
N LYS A 3 12.13 -5.83 16.97
CA LYS A 3 11.28 -6.10 15.82
C LYS A 3 12.16 -6.08 14.56
N THR A 4 12.30 -7.21 13.87
CA THR A 4 13.13 -7.34 12.66
C THR A 4 12.30 -7.80 11.47
N MET A 5 12.74 -7.45 10.26
CA MET A 5 12.07 -7.94 9.03
C MET A 5 12.06 -9.47 8.94
N ASP A 6 13.12 -10.12 9.37
CA ASP A 6 13.21 -11.60 9.33
C ASP A 6 12.13 -12.27 10.17
N LYS A 7 11.83 -11.75 11.36
CA LYS A 7 10.75 -12.26 12.21
C LYS A 7 9.38 -12.07 11.56
N ILE A 8 9.14 -10.88 10.99
CA ILE A 8 7.88 -10.56 10.31
C ILE A 8 7.70 -11.42 9.07
N ILE A 9 8.73 -11.59 8.24
CA ILE A 9 8.70 -12.45 7.05
C ILE A 9 8.48 -13.91 7.44
N ALA A 10 9.16 -14.39 8.49
CA ALA A 10 8.98 -15.76 8.99
C ALA A 10 7.54 -16.01 9.46
N LEU A 11 6.96 -15.08 10.21
CA LEU A 11 5.55 -15.16 10.63
C LEU A 11 4.61 -15.11 9.42
N ALA A 12 4.84 -14.16 8.51
CA ALA A 12 3.99 -13.99 7.31
C ALA A 12 3.94 -15.28 6.47
N LYS A 13 5.09 -15.91 6.24
CA LYS A 13 5.17 -17.20 5.52
C LYS A 13 4.51 -18.33 6.29
N ALA A 14 4.84 -18.46 7.59
CA ALA A 14 4.34 -19.56 8.42
C ALA A 14 2.82 -19.52 8.63
N ARG A 15 2.20 -18.34 8.59
CA ARG A 15 0.77 -18.15 8.88
C ARG A 15 -0.08 -17.87 7.63
N GLY A 16 0.51 -17.89 6.44
CA GLY A 16 -0.24 -17.74 5.20
C GLY A 16 -0.63 -16.30 4.89
N PHE A 17 0.18 -15.33 5.28
CA PHE A 17 0.03 -13.95 4.81
C PHE A 17 0.64 -13.78 3.43
N VAL A 18 1.88 -14.21 3.25
CA VAL A 18 2.59 -14.04 1.98
C VAL A 18 3.48 -15.25 1.72
N TYR A 19 3.47 -15.73 0.47
CA TYR A 19 4.34 -16.81 -0.02
C TYR A 19 5.25 -16.31 -1.14
N PRO A 20 6.44 -16.91 -1.36
CA PRO A 20 7.20 -16.68 -2.58
C PRO A 20 6.37 -17.06 -3.82
N GLY A 21 6.30 -16.17 -4.80
CA GLY A 21 5.55 -16.44 -6.03
C GLY A 21 6.16 -17.59 -6.82
N SER A 22 5.35 -18.56 -7.24
CA SER A 22 5.78 -19.75 -8.00
C SER A 22 6.84 -20.60 -7.27
N GLU A 23 6.75 -20.74 -5.96
CA GLU A 23 7.76 -21.36 -5.09
C GLU A 23 8.13 -22.80 -5.53
N ILE A 24 7.17 -23.58 -6.00
CA ILE A 24 7.39 -24.97 -6.46
C ILE A 24 8.36 -25.09 -7.66
N TYR A 25 8.60 -23.98 -8.39
CA TYR A 25 9.54 -23.90 -9.49
C TYR A 25 10.83 -23.14 -9.12
N GLY A 26 11.07 -22.93 -7.83
CA GLY A 26 12.21 -22.15 -7.32
C GLY A 26 11.93 -20.67 -7.18
N GLY A 27 10.70 -20.25 -7.44
CA GLY A 27 10.26 -18.86 -7.32
C GLY A 27 10.68 -17.95 -8.48
N LEU A 28 10.18 -16.72 -8.45
CA LEU A 28 10.63 -15.62 -9.28
C LEU A 28 11.05 -14.48 -8.35
N ALA A 29 12.26 -13.95 -8.55
CA ALA A 29 12.85 -12.95 -7.65
C ALA A 29 11.91 -11.76 -7.39
N ASN A 30 11.68 -11.45 -6.11
CA ASN A 30 10.82 -10.37 -5.64
C ASN A 30 9.38 -10.41 -6.19
N THR A 31 8.86 -11.62 -6.38
CA THR A 31 7.47 -11.89 -6.71
C THR A 31 6.83 -12.63 -5.53
N TRP A 32 5.68 -12.16 -5.09
CA TRP A 32 5.01 -12.63 -3.88
C TRP A 32 3.54 -12.90 -4.14
N ASP A 33 3.04 -13.99 -3.57
CA ASP A 33 1.63 -14.34 -3.56
C ASP A 33 1.05 -14.06 -2.17
N TYR A 34 -0.09 -13.38 -2.10
CA TYR A 34 -0.83 -13.24 -0.86
C TYR A 34 -1.57 -14.54 -0.56
N GLY A 35 -1.28 -15.13 0.60
CA GLY A 35 -1.95 -16.34 1.07
C GLY A 35 -3.35 -16.06 1.60
N ASN A 36 -3.95 -17.08 2.23
CA ASN A 36 -5.33 -17.02 2.73
C ASN A 36 -5.57 -15.91 3.77
N LEU A 37 -4.62 -15.60 4.65
CA LEU A 37 -4.73 -14.47 5.58
C LEU A 37 -4.31 -13.15 4.93
N GLY A 38 -3.29 -13.19 4.08
CA GLY A 38 -2.79 -11.99 3.42
C GLY A 38 -3.79 -11.36 2.45
N VAL A 39 -4.53 -12.18 1.68
CA VAL A 39 -5.56 -11.67 0.77
C VAL A 39 -6.70 -11.01 1.54
N GLU A 40 -7.11 -11.58 2.68
CA GLU A 40 -8.14 -10.98 3.53
C GLU A 40 -7.66 -9.66 4.15
N LEU A 41 -6.43 -9.63 4.70
CA LEU A 41 -5.84 -8.39 5.22
C LEU A 41 -5.81 -7.30 4.16
N LYS A 42 -5.24 -7.59 2.98
CA LYS A 42 -5.11 -6.63 1.88
C LYS A 42 -6.49 -6.16 1.36
N ASN A 43 -7.46 -7.06 1.24
CA ASN A 43 -8.82 -6.71 0.83
C ASN A 43 -9.52 -5.84 1.88
N ASN A 44 -9.31 -6.08 3.17
CA ASN A 44 -9.86 -5.25 4.23
C ASN A 44 -9.25 -3.85 4.23
N VAL A 45 -7.93 -3.73 4.01
CA VAL A 45 -7.24 -2.44 3.84
C VAL A 45 -7.83 -1.66 2.65
N LYS A 46 -7.97 -2.31 1.48
CA LYS A 46 -8.57 -1.70 0.29
C LYS A 46 -10.03 -1.28 0.52
N ARG A 47 -10.80 -2.10 1.25
CA ARG A 47 -12.20 -1.79 1.61
C ARG A 47 -12.28 -0.60 2.54
N ALA A 48 -11.39 -0.52 3.57
CA ALA A 48 -11.32 0.60 4.48
C ALA A 48 -10.96 1.91 3.75
N TRP A 49 -10.03 1.86 2.78
CA TRP A 49 -9.73 2.99 1.93
C TRP A 49 -10.93 3.41 1.07
N TRP A 50 -11.56 2.44 0.38
CA TRP A 50 -12.72 2.72 -0.48
C TRP A 50 -13.88 3.30 0.31
N GLN A 51 -14.12 2.80 1.51
CA GLN A 51 -15.17 3.30 2.40
C GLN A 51 -14.94 4.78 2.72
N LYS A 52 -13.76 5.16 3.22
CA LYS A 52 -13.49 6.54 3.64
C LYS A 52 -13.29 7.51 2.47
N PHE A 53 -12.56 7.09 1.44
CA PHE A 53 -12.21 7.97 0.32
C PHE A 53 -13.30 8.09 -0.72
N ILE A 54 -14.12 7.07 -0.91
CA ILE A 54 -15.15 7.04 -1.96
C ILE A 54 -16.56 7.02 -1.39
N GLN A 55 -16.90 6.02 -0.58
CA GLN A 55 -18.28 5.78 -0.13
C GLN A 55 -18.79 6.88 0.81
N GLU A 56 -18.00 7.27 1.80
CA GLU A 56 -18.37 8.29 2.80
C GLU A 56 -18.08 9.72 2.32
N SER A 57 -17.35 9.88 1.22
CA SER A 57 -17.02 11.19 0.67
C SER A 57 -18.18 11.77 -0.14
N PRO A 58 -18.62 13.01 0.13
CA PRO A 58 -19.63 13.68 -0.70
C PRO A 58 -19.06 14.12 -2.06
N TYR A 59 -17.73 14.14 -2.21
CA TYR A 59 -17.05 14.65 -3.39
C TYR A 59 -16.71 13.54 -4.39
N ASN A 60 -16.29 12.38 -3.91
CA ASN A 60 -15.56 11.41 -4.72
C ASN A 60 -16.47 10.36 -5.36
N VAL A 61 -15.98 9.81 -6.46
CA VAL A 61 -16.57 8.65 -7.17
C VAL A 61 -15.44 7.69 -7.55
N GLY A 62 -15.79 6.44 -7.85
CA GLY A 62 -14.81 5.42 -8.23
C GLY A 62 -14.85 5.08 -9.72
N VAL A 63 -13.72 4.59 -10.24
CA VAL A 63 -13.57 3.98 -11.55
C VAL A 63 -12.72 2.71 -11.47
N ASP A 64 -12.81 1.88 -12.50
CA ASP A 64 -11.89 0.77 -12.75
C ASP A 64 -11.47 0.79 -14.22
N CYS A 65 -10.30 1.38 -14.49
CA CYS A 65 -9.77 1.55 -15.83
C CYS A 65 -8.97 0.33 -16.28
N ALA A 66 -8.94 0.07 -17.58
CA ALA A 66 -8.16 -1.01 -18.16
C ALA A 66 -6.65 -0.83 -17.89
N ILE A 67 -5.94 -1.94 -17.68
CA ILE A 67 -4.46 -1.94 -17.55
C ILE A 67 -3.82 -1.59 -18.89
N LEU A 68 -4.32 -2.19 -19.99
CA LEU A 68 -3.86 -1.92 -21.36
C LEU A 68 -4.57 -0.68 -21.88
N MET A 69 -3.80 0.32 -22.22
CA MET A 69 -4.29 1.62 -22.69
C MET A 69 -3.62 1.98 -24.01
N ASN A 70 -4.22 2.92 -24.74
CA ASN A 70 -3.59 3.44 -25.95
C ASN A 70 -2.20 3.99 -25.63
N PRO A 71 -1.14 3.60 -26.36
CA PRO A 71 0.23 4.07 -26.09
C PRO A 71 0.40 5.58 -26.09
N GLN A 72 -0.47 6.33 -26.75
CA GLN A 72 -0.48 7.81 -26.72
C GLN A 72 -0.71 8.36 -25.31
N THR A 73 -1.41 7.63 -24.46
CA THR A 73 -1.57 7.99 -23.04
C THR A 73 -0.21 8.16 -22.37
N TRP A 74 0.72 7.24 -22.64
CA TRP A 74 2.06 7.22 -22.06
C TRP A 74 3.02 8.21 -22.73
N ILE A 75 2.72 8.61 -23.95
CA ILE A 75 3.42 9.73 -24.62
C ILE A 75 2.98 11.05 -23.98
N ALA A 76 1.66 11.27 -23.82
CA ALA A 76 1.12 12.49 -23.22
C ALA A 76 1.63 12.70 -21.78
N SER A 77 1.60 11.65 -20.97
CA SER A 77 2.05 11.70 -19.57
C SER A 77 3.58 11.76 -19.41
N GLY A 78 4.35 11.58 -20.50
CA GLY A 78 5.82 11.59 -20.46
C GLY A 78 6.48 10.27 -20.05
N HIS A 79 5.71 9.22 -19.68
CA HIS A 79 6.28 7.95 -19.21
C HIS A 79 7.17 7.24 -20.24
N LEU A 80 6.87 7.33 -21.52
CA LEU A 80 7.72 6.74 -22.55
C LEU A 80 9.03 7.47 -22.76
N GLY A 81 9.08 8.77 -22.43
CA GLY A 81 10.24 9.62 -22.63
C GLY A 81 11.18 9.73 -21.43
N SER A 82 10.63 9.79 -20.21
CA SER A 82 11.37 10.17 -19.01
C SER A 82 11.24 9.24 -17.81
N PHE A 83 10.35 8.24 -17.86
CA PHE A 83 10.18 7.28 -16.77
C PHE A 83 11.27 6.21 -16.82
N SER A 84 12.48 6.59 -16.38
CA SER A 84 13.66 5.72 -16.50
C SER A 84 14.61 5.94 -15.33
N ASP A 85 15.31 4.87 -14.96
CA ASP A 85 16.37 4.89 -13.95
C ASP A 85 17.75 4.92 -14.62
N PRO A 86 18.73 5.62 -14.01
CA PRO A 86 20.12 5.60 -14.46
C PRO A 86 20.79 4.27 -14.07
N LEU A 87 21.06 3.44 -15.07
CA LEU A 87 21.56 2.08 -14.90
C LEU A 87 23.03 1.97 -15.25
N MET A 88 23.81 1.29 -14.41
CA MET A 88 25.19 0.88 -14.70
C MET A 88 25.46 -0.56 -14.22
N ASP A 89 26.40 -1.24 -14.85
CA ASP A 89 26.83 -2.59 -14.47
C ASP A 89 28.27 -2.55 -13.94
N CYS A 90 28.59 -3.35 -12.92
CA CYS A 90 29.96 -3.59 -12.51
C CYS A 90 30.61 -4.56 -13.53
N LYS A 91 31.74 -4.16 -14.13
CA LYS A 91 32.46 -5.00 -15.12
C LYS A 91 33.16 -6.23 -14.51
N GLU A 92 33.33 -6.24 -13.18
CA GLU A 92 34.02 -7.31 -12.47
C GLU A 92 33.08 -8.41 -11.97
N CYS A 93 31.98 -8.04 -11.28
CA CYS A 93 31.01 -9.01 -10.75
C CYS A 93 29.77 -9.16 -11.61
N HIS A 94 29.62 -8.32 -12.64
CA HIS A 94 28.48 -8.29 -13.57
C HIS A 94 27.13 -7.96 -12.92
N GLU A 95 27.14 -7.48 -11.67
CA GLU A 95 25.93 -7.01 -11.02
C GLU A 95 25.53 -5.63 -11.50
N ARG A 96 24.25 -5.40 -11.45
CA ARG A 96 23.57 -4.22 -12.00
C ARG A 96 23.05 -3.34 -10.90
N PHE A 97 23.24 -2.01 -11.07
CA PHE A 97 22.91 -1.03 -10.05
C PHE A 97 22.29 0.23 -10.66
N ARG A 98 21.52 0.93 -9.82
CA ARG A 98 21.11 2.32 -10.08
C ARG A 98 22.26 3.25 -9.65
N ALA A 99 22.71 4.10 -10.57
CA ALA A 99 23.82 5.01 -10.32
C ALA A 99 23.49 6.05 -9.24
N ASP A 100 22.25 6.58 -9.26
CA ASP A 100 21.76 7.52 -8.27
C ASP A 100 21.80 6.94 -6.85
N LYS A 101 21.32 5.70 -6.68
CA LYS A 101 21.29 5.05 -5.35
C LYS A 101 22.69 4.75 -4.80
N ILE A 102 23.61 4.29 -5.65
CA ILE A 102 25.01 4.10 -5.22
C ILE A 102 25.63 5.41 -4.76
N ILE A 103 25.32 6.52 -5.42
CA ILE A 103 25.83 7.85 -5.04
C ILE A 103 25.24 8.28 -3.69
N GLU A 104 23.92 8.10 -3.49
CA GLU A 104 23.24 8.44 -2.25
C GLU A 104 23.81 7.63 -1.07
N ASP A 105 23.84 6.29 -1.22
CA ASP A 105 24.34 5.37 -0.17
C ASP A 105 25.80 5.69 0.18
N TYR A 106 26.66 5.86 -0.83
CA TYR A 106 28.05 6.22 -0.61
C TYR A 106 28.23 7.57 0.07
N SER A 107 27.42 8.56 -0.32
CA SER A 107 27.46 9.89 0.27
C SER A 107 27.04 9.86 1.74
N GLN A 108 26.00 9.09 2.06
CA GLN A 108 25.53 8.90 3.44
C GLN A 108 26.59 8.18 4.30
N GLU A 109 27.21 7.12 3.79
CA GLU A 109 28.24 6.34 4.50
C GLU A 109 29.54 7.13 4.76
N ASN A 110 29.80 8.13 3.92
CA ASN A 110 31.05 8.94 4.00
C ASN A 110 30.81 10.39 4.44
N ASP A 111 29.63 10.72 4.97
CA ASP A 111 29.25 12.06 5.44
C ASP A 111 29.48 13.16 4.37
N ILE A 112 29.22 12.83 3.09
CA ILE A 112 29.32 13.77 1.98
C ILE A 112 27.98 14.50 1.83
N THR A 113 28.00 15.82 2.00
CA THR A 113 26.83 16.66 1.71
C THR A 113 26.70 16.88 0.20
N LEU A 114 25.57 16.44 -0.36
CA LEU A 114 25.22 16.69 -1.76
C LEU A 114 24.58 18.07 -1.90
N GLU A 115 24.93 18.78 -2.96
CA GLU A 115 24.41 20.14 -3.22
C GLU A 115 22.92 20.12 -3.67
N SER A 116 22.46 18.99 -4.23
CA SER A 116 21.08 18.77 -4.68
C SER A 116 20.76 17.29 -4.67
N SER A 117 19.47 16.95 -4.80
CA SER A 117 19.04 15.55 -4.97
C SER A 117 19.64 14.92 -6.23
N VAL A 118 20.16 13.70 -6.11
CA VAL A 118 20.80 12.96 -7.21
C VAL A 118 19.82 12.63 -8.34
N ASP A 119 18.53 12.54 -8.03
CA ASP A 119 17.48 12.28 -9.03
C ASP A 119 17.42 13.34 -10.15
N GLY A 120 17.87 14.56 -9.86
CA GLY A 120 17.95 15.64 -10.83
C GLY A 120 19.26 15.71 -11.64
N TRP A 121 20.23 14.85 -11.33
CA TRP A 121 21.55 14.91 -11.97
C TRP A 121 21.55 14.29 -13.37
N SER A 122 22.35 14.87 -14.25
CA SER A 122 22.66 14.27 -15.54
C SER A 122 23.54 13.02 -15.39
N GLN A 123 23.53 12.16 -16.40
CA GLN A 123 24.42 10.99 -16.43
C GLN A 123 25.89 11.35 -16.28
N GLU A 124 26.29 12.52 -16.84
CA GLU A 124 27.67 13.02 -16.75
C GLU A 124 28.01 13.47 -15.33
N GLU A 125 27.12 14.14 -14.63
CA GLU A 125 27.31 14.54 -13.22
C GLU A 125 27.44 13.31 -12.32
N MET A 126 26.56 12.31 -12.49
CA MET A 126 26.64 11.04 -11.75
C MET A 126 27.95 10.31 -12.02
N LYS A 127 28.38 10.22 -13.30
CA LYS A 127 29.64 9.62 -13.69
C LYS A 127 30.83 10.33 -13.07
N ASN A 128 30.85 11.65 -13.16
CA ASN A 128 31.93 12.48 -12.59
C ASN A 128 32.02 12.31 -11.07
N PHE A 129 30.89 12.20 -10.36
CA PHE A 129 30.90 11.94 -8.92
C PHE A 129 31.50 10.57 -8.59
N ILE A 130 31.04 9.51 -9.29
CA ILE A 130 31.52 8.14 -9.09
C ILE A 130 33.03 8.05 -9.33
N GLU A 131 33.54 8.66 -10.38
CA GLU A 131 34.97 8.68 -10.72
C GLU A 131 35.77 9.53 -9.73
N LYS A 132 35.30 10.73 -9.39
CA LYS A 132 35.98 11.65 -8.46
C LYS A 132 36.15 11.07 -7.06
N HIS A 133 35.10 10.42 -6.56
CA HIS A 133 35.11 9.85 -5.22
C HIS A 133 35.56 8.39 -5.19
N ASN A 134 35.89 7.83 -6.37
CA ASN A 134 36.31 6.44 -6.51
C ASN A 134 35.32 5.48 -5.80
N VAL A 135 34.03 5.64 -6.11
CA VAL A 135 32.93 4.91 -5.46
C VAL A 135 33.08 3.41 -5.74
N PRO A 136 33.10 2.55 -4.71
CA PRO A 136 33.25 1.10 -4.90
C PRO A 136 31.93 0.44 -5.30
N CYS A 137 32.02 -0.66 -6.00
CA CYS A 137 30.88 -1.55 -6.23
C CYS A 137 30.39 -2.13 -4.90
N PRO A 138 29.11 -1.99 -4.54
CA PRO A 138 28.56 -2.50 -3.29
C PRO A 138 28.76 -4.01 -3.07
N SER A 139 28.81 -4.79 -4.16
CA SER A 139 28.91 -6.25 -4.10
C SER A 139 30.34 -6.78 -4.05
N CYS A 140 31.26 -6.22 -4.82
CA CYS A 140 32.61 -6.75 -4.94
C CYS A 140 33.74 -5.79 -4.54
N GLY A 141 33.40 -4.54 -4.19
CA GLY A 141 34.37 -3.51 -3.76
C GLY A 141 35.28 -2.98 -4.87
N LYS A 142 35.07 -3.35 -6.13
CA LYS A 142 35.84 -2.86 -7.27
C LYS A 142 35.27 -1.56 -7.83
N HIS A 143 36.07 -0.79 -8.57
CA HIS A 143 35.71 0.54 -9.06
C HIS A 143 35.58 0.59 -10.60
N ASN A 144 35.14 -0.49 -11.22
CA ASN A 144 35.10 -0.61 -12.68
C ASN A 144 33.66 -0.79 -13.16
N PHE A 145 33.02 0.32 -13.51
CA PHE A 145 31.64 0.35 -14.00
C PHE A 145 31.54 0.58 -15.50
N THR A 146 30.42 0.21 -16.09
CA THR A 146 30.03 0.63 -17.45
C THR A 146 29.59 2.10 -17.46
N ASP A 147 29.44 2.67 -18.64
CA ASP A 147 28.74 3.94 -18.77
C ASP A 147 27.29 3.82 -18.26
N ILE A 148 26.78 4.94 -17.72
CA ILE A 148 25.41 5.05 -17.23
C ILE A 148 24.48 5.13 -18.45
N ARG A 149 23.40 4.34 -18.45
CA ARG A 149 22.36 4.36 -19.47
C ARG A 149 20.98 4.49 -18.84
N GLN A 150 20.07 5.17 -19.51
CA GLN A 150 18.68 5.23 -19.04
C GLN A 150 17.94 3.93 -19.35
N PHE A 151 17.26 3.40 -18.38
CA PHE A 151 16.45 2.20 -18.48
C PHE A 151 14.99 2.53 -18.20
N ASN A 152 14.14 2.49 -19.23
CA ASN A 152 12.71 2.79 -19.06
C ASN A 152 12.03 1.65 -18.26
N LEU A 153 11.29 2.05 -17.22
CA LEU A 153 10.67 1.12 -16.27
C LEU A 153 9.33 0.53 -16.76
N MET A 154 8.82 0.95 -17.90
CA MET A 154 7.57 0.38 -18.42
C MET A 154 7.76 -1.02 -18.97
N PHE A 155 6.91 -1.96 -18.50
CA PHE A 155 6.79 -3.27 -19.15
C PHE A 155 6.14 -3.12 -20.51
N LYS A 156 6.84 -3.64 -21.54
CA LYS A 156 6.41 -3.65 -22.92
C LYS A 156 5.84 -5.02 -23.28
N THR A 157 4.74 -5.05 -24.01
CA THR A 157 4.14 -6.27 -24.56
C THR A 157 3.51 -5.98 -25.92
N PHE A 158 2.83 -6.93 -26.51
CA PHE A 158 2.25 -6.82 -27.85
C PHE A 158 0.78 -7.24 -27.84
N GLN A 159 -0.03 -6.54 -28.62
CA GLN A 159 -1.42 -6.89 -28.85
C GLN A 159 -1.54 -7.49 -30.28
N GLY A 160 -2.19 -8.66 -30.39
CA GLY A 160 -2.32 -9.38 -31.67
C GLY A 160 -1.22 -10.40 -31.90
N VAL A 161 -1.03 -10.80 -33.16
CA VAL A 161 -0.19 -11.96 -33.53
C VAL A 161 1.25 -11.59 -33.90
N THR A 162 1.56 -10.33 -34.11
CA THR A 162 2.89 -9.86 -34.54
C THR A 162 3.53 -8.95 -33.46
N GLU A 163 4.82 -9.21 -33.25
CA GLU A 163 5.65 -8.42 -32.32
C GLU A 163 6.31 -7.26 -33.07
N ASP A 164 5.54 -6.24 -33.41
CA ASP A 164 6.00 -5.06 -34.13
C ASP A 164 5.62 -3.76 -33.42
N ALA A 165 6.15 -2.63 -33.92
CA ALA A 165 5.94 -1.32 -33.34
C ALA A 165 4.47 -0.88 -33.32
N LYS A 166 3.63 -1.37 -34.26
CA LYS A 166 2.20 -0.99 -34.36
C LYS A 166 1.38 -1.73 -33.31
N ASN A 167 1.80 -2.92 -32.92
CA ASN A 167 1.14 -3.78 -31.96
C ASN A 167 1.71 -3.64 -30.54
N THR A 168 2.71 -2.76 -30.34
CA THR A 168 3.31 -2.52 -29.05
C THR A 168 2.32 -1.83 -28.12
N VAL A 169 2.12 -2.42 -26.94
CA VAL A 169 1.37 -1.84 -25.81
C VAL A 169 2.21 -1.98 -24.53
N TYR A 170 1.79 -1.29 -23.50
CA TYR A 170 2.52 -1.25 -22.24
C TYR A 170 1.59 -1.63 -21.08
N LEU A 171 2.14 -2.31 -20.07
CA LEU A 171 1.46 -2.45 -18.80
C LEU A 171 1.55 -1.11 -18.05
N ARG A 172 0.44 -0.62 -17.54
CA ARG A 172 0.40 0.70 -16.88
C ARG A 172 1.35 0.75 -15.67
N PRO A 173 2.20 1.79 -15.54
CA PRO A 173 3.09 1.96 -14.40
C PRO A 173 2.41 2.64 -13.20
N GLU A 174 1.20 3.19 -13.41
CA GLU A 174 0.36 3.86 -12.41
C GLU A 174 -1.11 3.82 -12.82
N THR A 175 -1.98 4.04 -11.86
CA THR A 175 -3.43 4.09 -12.09
C THR A 175 -3.94 5.49 -12.42
N ALA A 176 -3.18 6.55 -12.17
CA ALA A 176 -3.55 7.95 -12.35
C ALA A 176 -4.00 8.27 -13.78
N GLN A 177 -3.24 7.82 -14.79
CA GLN A 177 -3.49 8.20 -16.17
C GLN A 177 -4.84 7.68 -16.70
N GLY A 178 -5.30 6.53 -16.21
CA GLY A 178 -6.65 6.03 -16.48
C GLY A 178 -7.75 6.96 -15.97
N ILE A 179 -7.51 7.64 -14.86
CA ILE A 179 -8.41 8.63 -14.29
C ILE A 179 -8.44 9.88 -15.16
N PHE A 180 -7.28 10.44 -15.52
CA PHE A 180 -7.20 11.66 -16.33
C PHE A 180 -7.87 11.53 -17.70
N VAL A 181 -7.61 10.42 -18.42
CA VAL A 181 -8.26 10.22 -19.74
C VAL A 181 -9.77 10.00 -19.64
N ASN A 182 -10.29 9.64 -18.46
CA ASN A 182 -11.72 9.47 -18.21
C ASN A 182 -12.35 10.67 -17.49
N PHE A 183 -11.62 11.73 -17.20
CA PHE A 183 -12.12 12.89 -16.46
C PHE A 183 -13.48 13.39 -16.98
N LYS A 184 -13.61 13.68 -18.28
CA LYS A 184 -14.85 14.16 -18.89
C LYS A 184 -15.98 13.14 -18.87
N ASN A 185 -15.65 11.85 -19.07
CA ASN A 185 -16.64 10.78 -19.02
C ASN A 185 -17.27 10.71 -17.63
N VAL A 186 -16.41 10.70 -16.58
CA VAL A 186 -16.85 10.60 -15.19
C VAL A 186 -17.60 11.86 -14.77
N GLN A 187 -17.05 13.04 -15.02
CA GLN A 187 -17.69 14.32 -14.69
C GLN A 187 -19.10 14.44 -15.28
N ARG A 188 -19.25 14.09 -16.56
CA ARG A 188 -20.53 14.15 -17.27
C ARG A 188 -21.54 13.12 -16.73
N THR A 189 -21.12 11.88 -16.52
CA THR A 189 -22.01 10.78 -16.12
C THR A 189 -22.39 10.85 -14.65
N SER A 190 -21.50 11.30 -13.78
CA SER A 190 -21.76 11.50 -12.35
C SER A 190 -22.42 12.84 -12.04
N ARG A 191 -22.41 13.80 -13.00
CA ARG A 191 -22.87 15.18 -12.83
C ARG A 191 -22.19 15.92 -11.67
N LYS A 192 -20.97 15.52 -11.34
CA LYS A 192 -20.20 16.18 -10.26
C LYS A 192 -19.77 17.56 -10.70
N LYS A 193 -19.83 18.49 -9.75
CA LYS A 193 -19.22 19.81 -9.85
C LYS A 193 -17.87 19.80 -9.15
N ILE A 194 -16.96 20.67 -9.54
CA ILE A 194 -15.71 20.91 -8.83
C ILE A 194 -15.98 21.60 -7.49
N PRO A 195 -15.36 21.14 -6.37
CA PRO A 195 -14.35 20.08 -6.31
C PRO A 195 -14.97 18.67 -6.32
N PHE A 196 -14.31 17.73 -6.99
CA PHE A 196 -14.63 16.30 -6.88
C PHE A 196 -13.43 15.43 -7.17
N GLY A 197 -13.40 14.22 -6.64
CA GLY A 197 -12.33 13.25 -6.85
C GLY A 197 -12.80 12.02 -7.61
N ILE A 198 -11.85 11.37 -8.28
CA ILE A 198 -12.03 10.08 -8.92
C ILE A 198 -10.98 9.12 -8.35
N GLY A 199 -11.43 8.08 -7.66
CA GLY A 199 -10.55 7.09 -7.06
C GLY A 199 -10.54 5.78 -7.82
N GLN A 200 -9.42 5.09 -7.76
CA GLN A 200 -9.22 3.78 -8.37
C GLN A 200 -8.33 2.91 -7.48
N ILE A 201 -8.65 1.63 -7.40
CA ILE A 201 -7.76 0.58 -6.88
C ILE A 201 -7.41 -0.32 -8.05
N GLY A 202 -6.12 -0.55 -8.30
CA GLY A 202 -5.74 -1.40 -9.41
C GLY A 202 -4.27 -1.75 -9.47
N LYS A 203 -3.97 -2.80 -10.23
CA LYS A 203 -2.61 -3.27 -10.50
C LYS A 203 -1.85 -2.26 -11.35
N SER A 204 -0.56 -2.10 -10.99
CA SER A 204 0.44 -1.35 -11.73
C SER A 204 1.73 -2.14 -11.82
N PHE A 205 2.57 -1.81 -12.80
CA PHE A 205 3.74 -2.60 -13.16
C PHE A 205 4.93 -1.68 -13.44
N ARG A 206 6.01 -1.89 -12.72
CA ARG A 206 7.28 -1.18 -12.94
C ARG A 206 8.41 -2.17 -13.02
N ASN A 207 9.16 -2.19 -14.11
CA ASN A 207 10.28 -3.10 -14.30
C ASN A 207 11.49 -2.65 -13.47
N GLU A 208 11.30 -2.62 -12.15
CA GLU A 208 12.28 -2.16 -11.15
C GLU A 208 13.61 -2.90 -11.32
N ILE A 209 14.71 -2.15 -11.26
CA ILE A 209 16.07 -2.69 -11.39
C ILE A 209 16.46 -3.37 -10.07
N THR A 210 16.15 -2.72 -8.94
CA THR A 210 16.50 -3.20 -7.59
C THR A 210 15.25 -3.37 -6.74
N PRO A 211 14.37 -4.34 -7.07
CA PRO A 211 13.25 -4.67 -6.18
C PRO A 211 13.78 -5.28 -4.88
N GLY A 212 13.05 -5.11 -3.79
CA GLY A 212 13.53 -5.62 -2.51
C GLY A 212 12.63 -5.27 -1.32
N ASN A 213 13.14 -5.57 -0.14
CA ASN A 213 12.45 -5.35 1.13
C ASN A 213 11.06 -6.01 1.17
N PHE A 214 11.01 -7.32 0.83
CA PHE A 214 9.77 -8.11 0.84
C PHE A 214 8.75 -7.51 -0.13
N THR A 215 7.51 -7.21 0.32
CA THR A 215 6.45 -6.63 -0.52
C THR A 215 6.55 -5.10 -0.65
N PHE A 216 7.59 -4.46 -0.12
CA PHE A 216 7.76 -3.01 -0.18
C PHE A 216 8.05 -2.50 -1.59
N ARG A 217 8.95 -3.18 -2.35
CA ARG A 217 9.29 -2.82 -3.73
C ARG A 217 9.28 -4.05 -4.62
N THR A 218 8.24 -4.17 -5.40
CA THR A 218 7.98 -5.29 -6.33
C THR A 218 7.73 -4.76 -7.73
N ARG A 219 7.82 -5.63 -8.74
CA ARG A 219 7.56 -5.25 -10.14
C ARG A 219 6.09 -5.22 -10.50
N GLU A 220 5.28 -5.99 -9.79
CA GLU A 220 3.83 -6.00 -9.86
C GLU A 220 3.29 -5.63 -8.50
N PHE A 221 2.48 -4.58 -8.42
CA PHE A 221 1.92 -4.05 -7.17
C PHE A 221 0.53 -3.51 -7.41
N GLU A 222 -0.14 -3.09 -6.35
CA GLU A 222 -1.47 -2.52 -6.41
C GLU A 222 -1.46 -1.12 -5.79
N GLN A 223 -2.10 -0.15 -6.48
CA GLN A 223 -2.24 1.21 -5.99
C GLN A 223 -3.69 1.48 -5.59
N MET A 224 -3.85 2.34 -4.60
CA MET A 224 -5.09 3.02 -4.23
C MET A 224 -4.84 4.50 -4.45
N GLU A 225 -5.44 5.08 -5.47
CA GLU A 225 -5.11 6.40 -5.97
C GLU A 225 -6.38 7.23 -6.15
N LEU A 226 -6.30 8.48 -5.72
CA LEU A 226 -7.36 9.47 -5.86
C LEU A 226 -6.80 10.67 -6.61
N GLU A 227 -7.48 11.08 -7.69
CA GLU A 227 -7.23 12.34 -8.35
C GLU A 227 -8.36 13.30 -7.96
N PHE A 228 -8.04 14.28 -7.13
CA PHE A 228 -9.01 15.25 -6.62
C PHE A 228 -8.91 16.55 -7.40
N PHE A 229 -9.91 16.82 -8.22
CA PHE A 229 -9.99 17.97 -9.08
C PHE A 229 -10.57 19.17 -8.32
N CYS A 230 -9.84 20.29 -8.34
CA CYS A 230 -10.23 21.52 -7.67
C CYS A 230 -10.06 22.76 -8.56
N GLU A 231 -10.62 23.88 -8.13
CA GLU A 231 -10.47 25.16 -8.80
C GLU A 231 -9.02 25.68 -8.60
N PRO A 232 -8.34 26.17 -9.65
CA PRO A 232 -7.05 26.82 -9.51
C PRO A 232 -7.09 27.95 -8.47
N GLY A 233 -6.11 27.94 -7.54
CA GLY A 233 -6.06 28.89 -6.41
C GLY A 233 -6.67 28.37 -5.11
N THR A 234 -7.40 27.22 -5.13
CA THR A 234 -7.88 26.51 -3.94
C THR A 234 -7.05 25.26 -3.64
N ASP A 235 -6.10 24.96 -4.51
CA ASP A 235 -5.26 23.77 -4.52
C ASP A 235 -4.49 23.56 -3.22
N LEU A 236 -3.86 24.61 -2.67
CA LEU A 236 -3.07 24.50 -1.44
C LEU A 236 -3.94 24.18 -0.21
N ASP A 237 -5.17 24.68 -0.14
CA ASP A 237 -6.09 24.34 0.95
C ASP A 237 -6.51 22.86 0.87
N TRP A 238 -6.81 22.37 -0.35
CA TRP A 238 -7.12 20.97 -0.57
C TRP A 238 -5.92 20.05 -0.35
N PHE A 239 -4.71 20.51 -0.71
CA PHE A 239 -3.48 19.78 -0.39
C PHE A 239 -3.31 19.58 1.11
N GLN A 240 -3.51 20.63 1.93
CA GLN A 240 -3.47 20.50 3.39
C GLN A 240 -4.57 19.60 3.94
N TYR A 241 -5.78 19.70 3.39
CA TYR A 241 -6.89 18.82 3.76
C TYR A 241 -6.53 17.33 3.55
N TRP A 242 -6.04 16.98 2.36
CA TRP A 242 -5.69 15.59 2.06
C TRP A 242 -4.51 15.08 2.86
N ARG A 243 -3.52 15.91 3.17
CA ARG A 243 -2.41 15.56 4.09
C ARG A 243 -2.95 15.11 5.45
N GLY A 244 -3.83 15.90 6.04
CA GLY A 244 -4.48 15.58 7.32
C GLY A 244 -5.33 14.31 7.24
N PHE A 245 -6.18 14.23 6.22
CA PHE A 245 -7.10 13.11 6.03
C PHE A 245 -6.37 11.76 5.86
N CYS A 246 -5.32 11.73 5.05
CA CYS A 246 -4.52 10.51 4.83
C CYS A 246 -3.79 10.07 6.10
N ARG A 247 -3.20 11.03 6.84
CA ARG A 247 -2.55 10.77 8.13
C ARG A 247 -3.55 10.18 9.12
N ASP A 248 -4.70 10.81 9.29
CA ASP A 248 -5.70 10.40 10.26
C ASP A 248 -6.30 9.02 9.93
N TRP A 249 -6.44 8.68 8.63
CA TRP A 249 -6.86 7.35 8.21
C TRP A 249 -5.88 6.26 8.66
N LEU A 250 -4.58 6.49 8.57
CA LEU A 250 -3.55 5.55 9.04
C LEU A 250 -3.60 5.38 10.56
N LEU A 251 -3.71 6.48 11.30
CA LEU A 251 -3.80 6.47 12.77
C LEU A 251 -5.05 5.75 13.25
N ASN A 252 -6.20 6.03 12.65
CA ASN A 252 -7.48 5.40 13.00
C ASN A 252 -7.47 3.88 12.76
N LEU A 253 -6.66 3.40 11.83
CA LEU A 253 -6.50 1.97 11.55
C LEU A 253 -5.33 1.31 12.30
N GLY A 254 -4.71 2.03 13.24
CA GLY A 254 -3.78 1.46 14.21
C GLY A 254 -2.29 1.62 13.89
N ILE A 255 -1.91 2.40 12.87
CA ILE A 255 -0.52 2.86 12.76
C ILE A 255 -0.22 3.78 13.94
N LYS A 256 0.91 3.59 14.61
CA LYS A 256 1.29 4.42 15.75
C LYS A 256 1.90 5.73 15.29
N GLU A 257 1.65 6.81 16.03
CA GLU A 257 2.12 8.14 15.65
C GLU A 257 3.65 8.26 15.62
N ASP A 258 4.33 7.55 16.51
CA ASP A 258 5.80 7.50 16.58
C ASP A 258 6.45 6.60 15.51
N GLU A 259 5.67 5.78 14.82
CA GLU A 259 6.09 4.98 13.67
C GLU A 259 5.86 5.69 12.32
N MET A 260 5.36 6.92 12.31
CA MET A 260 4.99 7.66 11.10
C MET A 260 5.49 9.11 11.14
N ARG A 261 5.85 9.66 9.98
CA ARG A 261 6.16 11.08 9.83
C ARG A 261 5.68 11.64 8.50
N LEU A 262 5.45 12.94 8.46
CA LEU A 262 5.27 13.68 7.21
C LEU A 262 6.60 14.29 6.79
N ARG A 263 6.98 14.11 5.52
CA ARG A 263 8.18 14.67 4.91
C ARG A 263 7.77 15.51 3.72
N ASP A 264 7.89 16.81 3.86
CA ASP A 264 7.67 17.73 2.76
C ASP A 264 8.91 17.74 1.84
N HIS A 265 8.67 17.69 0.52
CA HIS A 265 9.73 17.81 -0.46
C HIS A 265 10.26 19.24 -0.51
N SER A 266 11.57 19.38 -0.59
CA SER A 266 12.20 20.69 -0.85
C SER A 266 11.90 21.17 -2.27
N PRO A 267 12.02 22.48 -2.57
CA PRO A 267 11.79 23.00 -3.92
C PRO A 267 12.63 22.31 -5.01
N GLU A 268 13.81 21.81 -4.65
CA GLU A 268 14.74 21.12 -5.55
C GLU A 268 14.32 19.67 -5.83
N GLU A 269 13.54 19.05 -4.90
CA GLU A 269 13.00 17.70 -5.04
C GLU A 269 11.67 17.66 -5.79
N LEU A 270 10.97 18.81 -5.88
CA LEU A 270 9.67 18.86 -6.55
C LEU A 270 9.78 18.54 -8.04
N CYS A 271 8.88 17.69 -8.52
CA CYS A 271 8.68 17.55 -9.96
C CYS A 271 8.30 18.89 -10.56
N PHE A 272 8.74 19.16 -11.79
CA PHE A 272 8.56 20.45 -12.48
C PHE A 272 7.09 20.90 -12.64
N TYR A 273 6.15 19.98 -12.47
CA TYR A 273 4.70 20.24 -12.53
C TYR A 273 4.05 20.38 -11.15
N SER A 274 4.75 20.09 -10.06
CA SER A 274 4.19 20.10 -8.71
C SER A 274 4.46 21.41 -7.98
N LYS A 275 3.46 21.94 -7.29
CA LYS A 275 3.61 23.06 -6.35
C LYS A 275 3.99 22.62 -4.93
N GLY A 276 3.69 21.37 -4.59
CA GLY A 276 3.99 20.80 -3.29
C GLY A 276 3.81 19.30 -3.31
N THR A 277 4.69 18.60 -2.63
CA THR A 277 4.59 17.16 -2.41
C THR A 277 4.94 16.85 -0.96
N THR A 278 4.17 16.01 -0.34
CA THR A 278 4.43 15.46 1.00
C THR A 278 4.37 13.96 0.95
N ASP A 279 5.39 13.30 1.47
CA ASP A 279 5.34 11.87 1.73
C ASP A 279 4.87 11.62 3.16
N ILE A 280 4.00 10.64 3.34
CA ILE A 280 3.82 10.00 4.63
C ILE A 280 4.72 8.79 4.65
N GLU A 281 5.73 8.82 5.51
CA GLU A 281 6.70 7.75 5.68
C GLU A 281 6.39 6.93 6.93
N PHE A 282 6.64 5.63 6.86
CA PHE A 282 6.53 4.69 7.99
C PHE A 282 7.92 4.15 8.35
N LEU A 283 8.14 3.97 9.65
CA LEU A 283 9.37 3.39 10.19
C LEU A 283 9.31 1.85 10.14
N PHE A 284 9.69 1.31 8.98
CA PHE A 284 9.87 -0.13 8.83
C PHE A 284 11.10 -0.61 9.62
N PRO A 285 11.23 -1.92 9.92
CA PRO A 285 12.44 -2.44 10.53
C PRO A 285 13.73 -2.21 9.73
N PHE A 286 13.64 -1.90 8.43
CA PHE A 286 14.77 -1.52 7.58
C PHE A 286 14.99 0.00 7.46
N GLY A 287 14.23 0.81 8.18
CA GLY A 287 14.29 2.26 8.16
C GLY A 287 13.03 2.93 7.61
N TRP A 288 13.10 4.26 7.47
CA TRP A 288 12.00 5.04 6.93
C TRP A 288 11.71 4.70 5.47
N GLY A 289 10.46 4.48 5.16
CA GLY A 289 9.98 4.19 3.81
C GLY A 289 8.66 4.89 3.51
N GLU A 290 8.57 5.43 2.31
CA GLU A 290 7.36 6.10 1.81
C GLU A 290 6.18 5.14 1.75
N LEU A 291 5.06 5.53 2.36
CA LEU A 291 3.76 4.86 2.23
C LEU A 291 2.86 5.57 1.25
N TRP A 292 2.76 6.89 1.36
CA TRP A 292 1.80 7.73 0.68
C TRP A 292 2.49 8.95 0.10
N GLY A 293 2.37 9.18 -1.18
CA GLY A 293 2.70 10.44 -1.81
C GLY A 293 1.43 11.29 -1.94
N ILE A 294 1.49 12.54 -1.51
CA ILE A 294 0.40 13.50 -1.69
C ILE A 294 1.00 14.67 -2.46
N ALA A 295 0.53 14.89 -3.69
CA ALA A 295 1.09 15.89 -4.60
C ALA A 295 0.03 16.87 -5.10
N ASP A 296 0.38 18.15 -5.15
CA ASP A 296 -0.34 19.14 -5.95
C ASP A 296 0.24 19.12 -7.36
N ARG A 297 -0.45 18.48 -8.29
CA ARG A 297 -0.03 18.25 -9.68
C ARG A 297 -0.41 19.41 -10.61
N THR A 298 -1.05 20.43 -10.10
CA THR A 298 -1.59 21.56 -10.89
C THR A 298 -2.54 21.09 -12.00
N ASP A 299 -2.55 21.70 -13.16
CA ASP A 299 -3.30 21.31 -14.35
C ASP A 299 -2.49 20.45 -15.33
N TYR A 300 -1.31 20.02 -14.94
CA TYR A 300 -0.33 19.41 -15.85
C TYR A 300 -0.89 18.23 -16.64
N ASP A 301 -1.41 17.20 -15.99
CA ASP A 301 -1.83 15.97 -16.66
C ASP A 301 -2.99 16.21 -17.64
N LEU A 302 -4.02 16.93 -17.20
CA LEU A 302 -5.16 17.27 -18.08
C LEU A 302 -4.70 18.11 -19.29
N THR A 303 -3.80 19.05 -19.07
CA THR A 303 -3.22 19.89 -20.14
C THR A 303 -2.40 19.05 -21.13
N GLN A 304 -1.59 18.10 -20.66
CA GLN A 304 -0.81 17.20 -21.53
C GLN A 304 -1.73 16.32 -22.38
N HIS A 305 -2.75 15.72 -21.78
CA HIS A 305 -3.72 14.91 -22.51
C HIS A 305 -4.54 15.75 -23.49
N GLN A 306 -4.97 16.95 -23.12
CA GLN A 306 -5.65 17.87 -24.02
C GLN A 306 -4.77 18.27 -25.22
N ASN A 307 -3.50 18.58 -24.96
CA ASN A 307 -2.56 18.99 -26.00
C ASN A 307 -2.30 17.88 -27.01
N LEU A 308 -2.18 16.63 -26.59
CA LEU A 308 -1.92 15.50 -27.50
C LEU A 308 -3.18 15.03 -28.20
N SER A 309 -4.29 14.81 -27.47
CA SER A 309 -5.54 14.29 -27.99
C SER A 309 -6.34 15.29 -28.83
N LYS A 310 -6.16 16.59 -28.58
CA LYS A 310 -6.97 17.71 -29.08
C LYS A 310 -8.40 17.72 -28.56
N GLU A 311 -8.72 16.92 -27.56
CA GLU A 311 -10.00 16.93 -26.86
C GLU A 311 -10.04 18.00 -25.78
N ASP A 312 -11.20 18.65 -25.58
CA ASP A 312 -11.39 19.69 -24.55
C ASP A 312 -11.57 19.04 -23.16
N LEU A 313 -10.58 19.14 -22.30
CA LEU A 313 -10.59 18.67 -20.91
C LEU A 313 -10.85 19.81 -19.89
N THR A 314 -11.21 21.00 -20.33
CA THR A 314 -11.58 22.11 -19.43
C THR A 314 -12.90 21.82 -18.70
N TYR A 315 -13.03 22.36 -17.50
CA TYR A 315 -14.30 22.41 -16.78
C TYR A 315 -14.98 23.76 -17.02
N PHE A 316 -16.30 23.75 -17.21
CA PHE A 316 -17.10 24.97 -17.27
C PHE A 316 -17.86 25.12 -15.94
N ASP A 317 -17.59 26.20 -15.25
CA ASP A 317 -18.30 26.59 -14.04
C ASP A 317 -19.53 27.41 -14.39
N ASP A 318 -20.72 26.81 -14.27
CA ASP A 318 -21.99 27.41 -14.58
C ASP A 318 -22.35 28.63 -13.68
N GLU A 319 -21.79 28.65 -12.44
CA GLU A 319 -22.08 29.69 -11.45
C GLU A 319 -21.25 30.95 -11.72
N LYS A 320 -19.99 30.77 -12.09
CA LYS A 320 -19.04 31.85 -12.39
C LYS A 320 -19.04 32.25 -13.89
N HIS A 321 -19.63 31.41 -14.74
CA HIS A 321 -19.55 31.51 -16.19
C HIS A 321 -18.12 31.54 -16.74
N GLU A 322 -17.24 30.77 -16.10
CA GLU A 322 -15.82 30.69 -16.43
C GLU A 322 -15.44 29.27 -16.87
N ARG A 323 -14.37 29.20 -17.65
CA ARG A 323 -13.82 27.92 -18.14
C ARG A 323 -12.34 27.84 -17.77
N TYR A 324 -11.94 26.71 -17.16
CA TYR A 324 -10.55 26.49 -16.75
C TYR A 324 -10.20 25.00 -16.81
N VAL A 325 -8.91 24.66 -16.85
CA VAL A 325 -8.42 23.32 -16.59
C VAL A 325 -8.30 23.16 -15.06
N PRO A 326 -8.95 22.17 -14.44
CA PRO A 326 -8.86 21.97 -13.01
C PRO A 326 -7.44 21.66 -12.55
N TYR A 327 -7.10 22.09 -11.34
CA TYR A 327 -5.91 21.60 -10.64
C TYR A 327 -6.22 20.28 -9.95
N VAL A 328 -5.20 19.50 -9.68
CA VAL A 328 -5.32 18.14 -9.17
C VAL A 328 -4.47 17.96 -7.92
N ILE A 329 -5.10 17.46 -6.86
CA ILE A 329 -4.40 16.92 -5.69
C ILE A 329 -4.47 15.41 -5.75
N GLU A 330 -3.31 14.76 -5.72
CA GLU A 330 -3.14 13.32 -5.83
C GLU A 330 -2.67 12.71 -4.51
N PRO A 331 -3.52 12.12 -3.69
CA PRO A 331 -3.12 11.14 -2.70
C PRO A 331 -2.96 9.76 -3.34
N SER A 332 -1.72 9.27 -3.46
CA SER A 332 -1.39 7.98 -4.05
C SER A 332 -0.74 7.03 -3.04
N LEU A 333 -1.34 5.88 -2.81
CA LEU A 333 -0.94 4.88 -1.80
C LEU A 333 -0.70 3.52 -2.44
N GLY A 334 0.45 2.90 -2.14
CA GLY A 334 0.72 1.51 -2.48
C GLY A 334 -0.02 0.54 -1.54
N ALA A 335 -0.98 -0.23 -2.05
CA ALA A 335 -1.73 -1.19 -1.24
C ALA A 335 -0.82 -2.26 -0.61
N ASP A 336 0.21 -2.70 -1.31
CA ASP A 336 1.19 -3.67 -0.83
C ASP A 336 2.06 -3.10 0.29
N ARG A 337 2.54 -1.84 0.12
CA ARG A 337 3.35 -1.15 1.14
C ARG A 337 2.58 -0.90 2.43
N VAL A 338 1.36 -0.38 2.34
CA VAL A 338 0.55 -0.11 3.54
C VAL A 338 0.11 -1.39 4.22
N THR A 339 -0.17 -2.46 3.48
CA THR A 339 -0.45 -3.78 4.07
C THR A 339 0.76 -4.30 4.85
N LEU A 340 1.98 -4.12 4.31
CA LEU A 340 3.22 -4.44 5.03
C LEU A 340 3.41 -3.55 6.26
N ALA A 341 3.11 -2.25 6.17
CA ALA A 341 3.20 -1.34 7.30
C ALA A 341 2.24 -1.74 8.44
N PHE A 342 0.99 -2.09 8.13
CA PHE A 342 0.06 -2.62 9.11
C PHE A 342 0.56 -3.92 9.74
N LEU A 343 1.14 -4.83 8.97
CA LEU A 343 1.73 -6.06 9.50
C LEU A 343 2.91 -5.76 10.43
N CYS A 344 3.79 -4.83 10.04
CA CYS A 344 4.93 -4.40 10.85
C CYS A 344 4.48 -3.70 12.13
N SER A 345 3.54 -2.76 12.05
CA SER A 345 3.04 -2.02 13.22
C SER A 345 2.33 -2.95 14.21
N ALA A 346 1.53 -3.89 13.69
CA ALA A 346 0.76 -4.83 14.50
C ALA A 346 1.60 -5.90 15.21
N TYR A 347 2.79 -6.23 14.70
CA TYR A 347 3.61 -7.31 15.25
C TYR A 347 4.17 -6.98 16.63
N ASP A 348 3.95 -7.87 17.60
CA ASP A 348 4.55 -7.79 18.93
C ASP A 348 4.86 -9.18 19.52
N GLU A 349 5.82 -9.22 20.46
CA GLU A 349 6.19 -10.37 21.27
C GLU A 349 6.08 -9.96 22.74
N GLU A 350 5.05 -10.43 23.42
CA GLU A 350 4.71 -10.05 24.77
C GLU A 350 5.00 -11.17 25.78
N ASN A 351 5.53 -10.81 26.93
CA ASN A 351 5.59 -11.71 28.08
C ASN A 351 4.32 -11.54 28.93
N ILE A 352 3.40 -12.52 28.86
CA ILE A 352 2.17 -12.53 29.63
C ILE A 352 2.30 -13.40 30.91
N GLY A 353 3.48 -13.96 31.16
CA GLY A 353 3.85 -14.64 32.40
C GLY A 353 4.46 -13.69 33.43
N THR A 354 5.15 -14.27 34.41
CA THR A 354 5.93 -13.52 35.39
C THR A 354 7.41 -13.45 35.00
N GLU A 355 8.21 -12.61 35.64
CA GLU A 355 9.66 -12.56 35.43
C GLU A 355 10.32 -13.91 35.75
N GLU A 356 9.84 -14.60 36.79
CA GLU A 356 10.38 -15.92 37.20
C GLU A 356 9.92 -17.06 36.27
N LYS A 357 8.76 -16.92 35.64
CA LYS A 357 8.21 -17.89 34.68
C LYS A 357 7.63 -17.16 33.47
N PRO A 358 8.49 -16.78 32.53
CA PRO A 358 8.06 -16.08 31.34
C PRO A 358 7.18 -16.97 30.47
N ASP A 359 6.11 -16.38 29.93
CA ASP A 359 5.22 -17.00 28.96
C ASP A 359 5.06 -16.05 27.76
N MET A 360 5.90 -16.27 26.76
CA MET A 360 5.94 -15.42 25.57
C MET A 360 4.78 -15.72 24.63
N ARG A 361 4.08 -14.67 24.17
CA ARG A 361 3.13 -14.77 23.07
C ARG A 361 3.54 -13.88 21.90
N THR A 362 3.46 -14.40 20.70
CA THR A 362 3.48 -13.60 19.49
C THR A 362 2.06 -13.16 19.19
N VAL A 363 1.85 -11.89 18.90
CA VAL A 363 0.54 -11.30 18.63
C VAL A 363 0.62 -10.28 17.50
N LEU A 364 -0.44 -10.20 16.72
CA LEU A 364 -0.64 -9.14 15.72
C LEU A 364 -1.80 -8.25 16.17
N HIS A 365 -1.49 -7.03 16.57
CA HIS A 365 -2.45 -6.04 17.07
C HIS A 365 -3.17 -5.29 15.94
N PHE A 366 -3.72 -6.02 14.96
CA PHE A 366 -4.52 -5.38 13.92
C PHE A 366 -5.75 -4.69 14.48
N HIS A 367 -6.05 -3.51 13.95
CA HIS A 367 -7.36 -2.90 14.16
C HIS A 367 -8.46 -3.88 13.68
N PRO A 368 -9.58 -4.02 14.40
CA PRO A 368 -10.62 -4.98 14.03
C PRO A 368 -11.12 -4.82 12.59
N ALA A 369 -11.21 -3.59 12.08
CA ALA A 369 -11.64 -3.31 10.72
C ALA A 369 -10.74 -3.95 9.65
N ILE A 370 -9.44 -4.12 9.89
CA ILE A 370 -8.50 -4.67 8.90
C ILE A 370 -8.04 -6.10 9.21
N ALA A 371 -8.24 -6.60 10.43
CA ALA A 371 -7.86 -7.98 10.80
C ALA A 371 -8.39 -9.01 9.79
N PRO A 372 -7.56 -9.98 9.32
CA PRO A 372 -7.98 -10.94 8.30
C PRO A 372 -9.09 -11.87 8.77
N VAL A 373 -9.00 -12.40 9.97
CA VAL A 373 -10.07 -13.09 10.69
C VAL A 373 -10.59 -12.15 11.77
N LYS A 374 -11.88 -11.90 11.77
CA LYS A 374 -12.51 -10.98 12.73
C LYS A 374 -12.84 -11.66 14.05
N ILE A 375 -13.30 -12.90 13.97
CA ILE A 375 -13.84 -13.64 15.10
C ILE A 375 -13.40 -15.11 15.00
N GLY A 376 -12.74 -15.61 16.05
CA GLY A 376 -12.49 -17.04 16.24
C GLY A 376 -13.63 -17.65 17.05
N VAL A 377 -14.35 -18.62 16.52
CA VAL A 377 -15.42 -19.36 17.23
C VAL A 377 -14.85 -20.66 17.78
N LEU A 378 -14.80 -20.80 19.09
CA LEU A 378 -14.05 -21.82 19.79
C LEU A 378 -14.98 -22.58 20.77
N PRO A 379 -15.47 -23.78 20.44
CA PRO A 379 -16.20 -24.60 21.43
C PRO A 379 -15.27 -25.00 22.58
N LEU A 380 -15.69 -24.83 23.84
CA LEU A 380 -14.86 -25.22 24.99
C LEU A 380 -14.52 -26.73 24.97
N SER A 381 -15.45 -27.54 24.49
CA SER A 381 -15.31 -29.00 24.31
C SER A 381 -15.94 -29.43 22.98
N LYS A 382 -15.42 -30.48 22.37
CA LYS A 382 -16.00 -31.07 21.14
C LYS A 382 -17.49 -31.46 21.28
N LYS A 383 -17.97 -31.72 22.49
CA LYS A 383 -19.39 -32.00 22.77
C LYS A 383 -20.28 -30.78 22.47
N LEU A 384 -19.69 -29.58 22.43
CA LEU A 384 -20.39 -28.32 22.22
C LEU A 384 -20.28 -27.81 20.77
N ASN A 385 -19.71 -28.63 19.86
CA ASN A 385 -19.49 -28.22 18.46
C ASN A 385 -20.80 -27.79 17.80
N GLU A 386 -21.90 -28.51 18.00
CA GLU A 386 -23.17 -28.16 17.35
C GLU A 386 -23.68 -26.77 17.71
N GLY A 387 -23.58 -26.36 19.00
CA GLY A 387 -23.95 -25.03 19.45
C GLY A 387 -23.00 -23.96 18.89
N ALA A 388 -21.69 -24.21 18.94
CA ALA A 388 -20.67 -23.32 18.40
C ALA A 388 -20.77 -23.15 16.87
N GLU A 389 -21.09 -24.20 16.12
CA GLU A 389 -21.33 -24.15 14.68
C GLU A 389 -22.52 -23.26 14.31
N LYS A 390 -23.59 -23.28 15.13
CA LYS A 390 -24.71 -22.35 14.94
C LYS A 390 -24.31 -20.90 15.13
N VAL A 391 -23.50 -20.61 16.15
CA VAL A 391 -22.93 -19.27 16.36
C VAL A 391 -22.02 -18.87 15.21
N PHE A 392 -21.14 -19.76 14.77
CA PHE A 392 -20.29 -19.54 13.59
C PHE A 392 -21.14 -19.24 12.35
N ALA A 393 -22.15 -20.04 12.05
CA ALA A 393 -23.04 -19.85 10.89
C ALA A 393 -23.81 -18.51 10.95
N GLN A 394 -24.11 -18.02 12.15
CA GLN A 394 -24.73 -16.71 12.33
C GLN A 394 -23.75 -15.57 12.05
N LEU A 395 -22.55 -15.61 12.63
CA LEU A 395 -21.55 -14.55 12.55
C LEU A 395 -20.87 -14.49 11.17
N SER A 396 -20.62 -15.64 10.55
CA SER A 396 -19.96 -15.73 9.24
C SER A 396 -20.75 -15.10 8.07
N LYS A 397 -22.02 -14.77 8.27
CA LYS A 397 -22.80 -13.98 7.31
C LYS A 397 -22.34 -12.52 7.20
N TYR A 398 -21.67 -12.02 8.24
CA TYR A 398 -21.29 -10.61 8.36
C TYR A 398 -19.76 -10.42 8.44
N TYR A 399 -19.06 -11.40 9.02
CA TYR A 399 -17.64 -11.30 9.33
C TYR A 399 -16.89 -12.51 8.83
N ASN A 400 -15.61 -12.36 8.47
CA ASN A 400 -14.72 -13.49 8.24
C ASN A 400 -14.40 -14.15 9.60
N CYS A 401 -14.91 -15.35 9.81
CA CYS A 401 -14.78 -16.11 11.04
C CYS A 401 -13.95 -17.37 10.83
N GLU A 402 -13.23 -17.80 11.84
CA GLU A 402 -12.56 -19.10 11.90
C GLU A 402 -13.16 -19.97 12.98
N PHE A 403 -13.40 -21.26 12.68
CA PHE A 403 -13.87 -22.25 13.64
C PHE A 403 -12.72 -23.18 14.01
N ASP A 404 -12.41 -23.30 15.31
CA ASP A 404 -11.32 -24.18 15.77
C ASP A 404 -11.72 -24.97 17.02
N ASP A 405 -11.75 -26.29 16.89
CA ASP A 405 -12.02 -27.25 17.96
C ASP A 405 -10.80 -28.11 18.35
N ARG A 406 -9.59 -27.76 17.83
CA ARG A 406 -8.40 -28.61 17.93
C ARG A 406 -7.48 -28.23 19.09
N GLY A 407 -7.36 -29.12 20.06
CA GLY A 407 -6.46 -28.96 21.21
C GLY A 407 -7.09 -28.14 22.35
N ALA A 408 -6.27 -27.79 23.37
CA ALA A 408 -6.73 -27.04 24.52
C ALA A 408 -7.10 -25.60 24.16
N ILE A 409 -8.10 -25.04 24.83
CA ILE A 409 -8.61 -23.68 24.57
C ILE A 409 -7.51 -22.61 24.61
N GLY A 410 -6.59 -22.67 25.56
CA GLY A 410 -5.49 -21.72 25.65
C GLY A 410 -4.56 -21.73 24.42
N LYS A 411 -4.32 -22.92 23.82
CA LYS A 411 -3.54 -23.02 22.57
C LYS A 411 -4.31 -22.46 21.37
N ARG A 412 -5.63 -22.54 21.40
CA ARG A 412 -6.48 -21.96 20.34
C ARG A 412 -6.50 -20.44 20.42
N TYR A 413 -6.58 -19.86 21.61
CA TYR A 413 -6.41 -18.41 21.79
C TYR A 413 -5.05 -17.92 21.26
N ARG A 414 -3.96 -18.65 21.56
CA ARG A 414 -2.61 -18.31 21.06
C ARG A 414 -2.52 -18.29 19.54
N ARG A 415 -3.15 -19.28 18.87
CA ARG A 415 -3.20 -19.30 17.40
C ARG A 415 -3.96 -18.12 16.83
N GLN A 416 -5.06 -17.70 17.48
CA GLN A 416 -5.84 -16.54 17.07
C GLN A 416 -5.10 -15.22 17.35
N ASP A 417 -4.41 -15.10 18.50
CA ASP A 417 -3.56 -13.95 18.81
C ASP A 417 -2.46 -13.77 17.75
N GLU A 418 -1.82 -14.87 17.35
CA GLU A 418 -0.70 -14.89 16.40
C GLU A 418 -1.10 -14.48 14.98
N ILE A 419 -2.32 -14.71 14.57
CA ILE A 419 -2.85 -14.26 13.26
C ILE A 419 -3.61 -12.93 13.33
N GLY A 420 -3.72 -12.35 14.53
CA GLY A 420 -4.29 -11.04 14.76
C GLY A 420 -5.82 -10.98 14.83
N THR A 421 -6.47 -12.10 15.13
CA THR A 421 -7.92 -12.13 15.35
C THR A 421 -8.29 -11.32 16.59
N PRO A 422 -9.07 -10.22 16.48
CA PRO A 422 -9.34 -9.33 17.61
C PRO A 422 -10.24 -9.94 18.68
N PHE A 423 -11.16 -10.84 18.29
CA PHE A 423 -12.14 -11.42 19.21
C PHE A 423 -12.22 -12.93 19.09
N CYS A 424 -12.30 -13.62 20.23
CA CYS A 424 -12.61 -15.03 20.28
C CYS A 424 -13.92 -15.25 21.02
N VAL A 425 -14.85 -15.95 20.40
CA VAL A 425 -16.13 -16.36 20.96
C VAL A 425 -16.01 -17.79 21.44
N THR A 426 -16.14 -18.02 22.75
CA THR A 426 -16.12 -19.36 23.33
C THR A 426 -17.54 -19.79 23.68
N TYR A 427 -17.99 -20.88 23.05
CA TYR A 427 -19.23 -21.57 23.41
C TYR A 427 -18.90 -22.62 24.48
N ASP A 428 -19.47 -22.47 25.66
CA ASP A 428 -19.23 -23.30 26.83
C ASP A 428 -20.51 -24.05 27.28
N PHE A 429 -20.45 -24.79 28.38
CA PHE A 429 -21.59 -25.53 28.87
C PHE A 429 -22.74 -24.65 29.35
N ASP A 430 -22.41 -23.50 29.93
CA ASP A 430 -23.41 -22.52 30.39
C ASP A 430 -24.16 -21.90 29.20
N SER A 431 -23.52 -21.87 28.02
CA SER A 431 -24.12 -21.32 26.79
C SER A 431 -25.39 -22.05 26.35
N GLU A 432 -25.52 -23.33 26.69
CA GLU A 432 -26.73 -24.11 26.41
C GLU A 432 -27.90 -23.74 27.33
N GLU A 433 -27.60 -23.18 28.51
CA GLU A 433 -28.61 -22.82 29.50
C GLU A 433 -29.01 -21.34 29.39
N ASP A 434 -28.00 -20.44 29.24
CA ASP A 434 -28.21 -19.00 29.31
C ASP A 434 -28.30 -18.31 27.94
N GLY A 435 -28.01 -19.03 26.84
CA GLY A 435 -28.00 -18.47 25.47
C GLY A 435 -26.98 -17.38 25.26
N ALA A 436 -25.89 -17.40 26.04
CA ALA A 436 -24.79 -16.44 25.93
C ALA A 436 -23.45 -17.17 25.67
N VAL A 437 -22.46 -16.42 25.24
CA VAL A 437 -21.10 -16.90 24.98
C VAL A 437 -20.08 -16.00 25.64
N THR A 438 -18.89 -16.51 25.86
CA THR A 438 -17.78 -15.70 26.36
C THR A 438 -17.03 -15.09 25.18
N VAL A 439 -16.94 -13.76 25.12
CA VAL A 439 -16.15 -13.00 24.15
C VAL A 439 -14.85 -12.58 24.81
N ARG A 440 -13.70 -13.01 24.24
CA ARG A 440 -12.36 -12.60 24.68
C ARG A 440 -11.81 -11.57 23.72
N ASP A 441 -11.39 -10.45 24.25
CA ASP A 441 -10.63 -9.43 23.54
C ASP A 441 -9.13 -9.83 23.49
N ARG A 442 -8.53 -9.77 22.32
CA ARG A 442 -7.12 -10.14 22.07
C ARG A 442 -6.14 -9.28 22.85
N ASP A 443 -6.36 -7.96 22.87
CA ASP A 443 -5.38 -6.99 23.36
C ASP A 443 -5.36 -6.93 24.88
N THR A 444 -6.54 -6.89 25.49
CA THR A 444 -6.70 -6.84 26.95
C THR A 444 -6.76 -8.21 27.61
N MET A 445 -7.00 -9.29 26.82
CA MET A 445 -7.31 -10.64 27.28
C MET A 445 -8.52 -10.75 28.21
N LYS A 446 -9.28 -9.65 28.36
CA LYS A 446 -10.52 -9.65 29.15
C LYS A 446 -11.61 -10.46 28.46
N GLN A 447 -12.47 -11.01 29.26
CA GLN A 447 -13.59 -11.84 28.81
C GLN A 447 -14.89 -11.24 29.33
N GLU A 448 -15.87 -11.18 28.44
CA GLU A 448 -17.23 -10.68 28.72
C GLU A 448 -18.27 -11.73 28.32
N ARG A 449 -19.36 -11.80 29.08
CA ARG A 449 -20.47 -12.69 28.74
C ARG A 449 -21.51 -11.93 27.92
N ILE A 450 -21.72 -12.33 26.67
CA ILE A 450 -22.61 -11.65 25.71
C ILE A 450 -23.68 -12.63 25.22
N LYS A 451 -24.92 -12.19 25.13
CA LYS A 451 -26.01 -12.97 24.55
C LYS A 451 -25.76 -13.23 23.06
N ILE A 452 -26.08 -14.43 22.60
CA ILE A 452 -25.85 -14.80 21.18
C ILE A 452 -26.65 -13.88 20.23
N GLU A 453 -27.86 -13.47 20.64
CA GLU A 453 -28.70 -12.55 19.89
C GLU A 453 -28.09 -11.13 19.74
N ASP A 454 -27.27 -10.69 20.68
CA ASP A 454 -26.65 -9.36 20.72
C ASP A 454 -25.28 -9.30 20.03
N LEU A 455 -24.69 -10.45 19.67
CA LEU A 455 -23.34 -10.54 19.13
C LEU A 455 -23.15 -9.67 17.88
N LYS A 456 -24.14 -9.60 16.99
CA LYS A 456 -24.05 -8.80 15.77
C LYS A 456 -23.86 -7.32 16.11
N ALA A 457 -24.71 -6.75 16.96
CA ALA A 457 -24.63 -5.34 17.36
C ALA A 457 -23.34 -5.05 18.15
N TYR A 458 -22.94 -5.98 19.03
CA TYR A 458 -21.67 -5.87 19.76
C TYR A 458 -20.47 -5.77 18.86
N PHE A 459 -20.35 -6.62 17.83
CA PHE A 459 -19.20 -6.60 16.92
C PHE A 459 -19.30 -5.46 15.89
N GLU A 460 -20.49 -5.04 15.49
CA GLU A 460 -20.68 -3.91 14.59
C GLU A 460 -20.05 -2.64 15.15
N GLU A 461 -20.27 -2.35 16.44
CA GLU A 461 -19.64 -1.22 17.17
C GLU A 461 -18.09 -1.36 17.23
N LYS A 462 -17.57 -2.58 17.41
CA LYS A 462 -16.13 -2.83 17.53
C LYS A 462 -15.36 -2.80 16.21
N MET A 463 -16.05 -2.88 15.07
CA MET A 463 -15.44 -2.85 13.73
C MET A 463 -15.38 -1.45 13.13
N ASP A 464 -15.99 -0.45 13.77
CA ASP A 464 -16.00 0.94 13.30
C ASP A 464 -14.62 1.62 13.45
N PHE A 465 -14.31 2.61 12.55
CA PHE A 465 -13.01 3.30 12.53
C PHE A 465 -13.10 4.70 11.90
#